data_2d8fe5c403ad109be585ef970665b583
#
_entry.id   2d8fe5c403ad109be585ef970665b583
#
_cell.length_a   1.000
_cell.length_b   1.000
_cell.length_c   1.000
_cell.angle_alpha   90.00
_cell.angle_beta   90.00
_cell.angle_gamma   90.00
#
_symmetry.space_group_name_H-M   'P 1'
#
loop_
_entity.id
_entity.type
_entity.pdbx_description
1 polymer ?
#
loop_
_entity_poly.entity_id
_entity_poly.type
_entity_poly.pdbx_seq_one_letter_code
_entity_poly.pdbx_strand_id
1 'polypeptide(L)'
;MNKFVGKHVVIAALSVLAGYAASAQAADVIGNAKAGQGKVAMCIGCHGISEYRTAYPEVYRVPMLGGQNQAYLENALRGYKKGDRHFETMHAITASLSDQDIADIAAYYAAQNSSSKSNPDK
;
A
#
# COMPACT_ATOMS: atom_id res chain seq x y z
N MET A 1 24.19 48.90 47.89
CA MET A 1 23.80 49.48 46.62
C MET A 1 23.97 48.38 45.58
N ASN A 2 22.89 48.06 44.88
CA ASN A 2 22.75 47.24 43.66
C ASN A 2 22.99 45.72 43.76
N LYS A 3 22.02 45.03 44.37
CA LYS A 3 21.84 43.58 44.32
C LYS A 3 20.66 43.15 43.43
N PHE A 4 20.42 43.74 42.26
CA PHE A 4 19.23 43.46 41.44
C PHE A 4 19.51 43.15 39.98
N VAL A 5 20.72 42.78 39.57
CA VAL A 5 21.02 42.50 38.11
C VAL A 5 21.20 41.03 37.78
N GLY A 6 21.10 40.11 38.76
CA GLY A 6 21.46 38.70 38.55
C GLY A 6 20.29 37.70 38.23
N LYS A 7 19.04 38.13 38.15
CA LYS A 7 17.90 37.15 38.08
C LYS A 7 17.14 37.09 36.78
N HIS A 8 17.45 37.92 35.79
CA HIS A 8 16.66 37.94 34.53
C HIS A 8 17.37 37.36 33.29
N VAL A 9 18.61 36.89 33.43
CA VAL A 9 19.40 36.39 32.30
C VAL A 9 19.26 34.84 32.11
N VAL A 10 18.72 34.12 33.08
CA VAL A 10 18.67 32.65 33.03
C VAL A 10 17.39 32.11 32.40
N ILE A 11 16.35 32.93 32.20
CA ILE A 11 15.05 32.44 31.70
C ILE A 11 14.92 32.51 30.18
N ALA A 12 15.83 33.22 29.47
CA ALA A 12 15.75 33.39 28.00
C ALA A 12 16.44 32.29 27.17
N ALA A 13 17.11 31.33 27.81
CA ALA A 13 17.88 30.29 27.08
C ALA A 13 17.17 28.94 26.93
N LEU A 14 15.95 28.74 27.45
CA LEU A 14 15.23 27.44 27.42
C LEU A 14 14.09 27.34 26.40
N SER A 15 13.86 28.38 25.58
CA SER A 15 12.68 28.41 24.68
C SER A 15 12.99 28.16 23.20
N VAL A 16 14.19 27.74 22.81
CA VAL A 16 14.57 27.55 21.39
C VAL A 16 14.69 26.07 20.97
N LEU A 17 14.46 25.10 21.87
CA LEU A 17 14.64 23.67 21.56
C LEU A 17 13.33 22.93 21.25
N ALA A 18 12.21 23.60 21.03
CA ALA A 18 10.91 22.95 20.79
C ALA A 18 10.39 23.19 19.36
N GLY A 19 11.18 22.96 18.33
CA GLY A 19 10.75 23.31 16.97
C GLY A 19 11.15 22.38 15.83
N TYR A 20 11.83 21.27 16.08
CA TYR A 20 12.14 20.30 15.01
C TYR A 20 11.41 18.97 15.25
N ALA A 21 10.07 18.99 15.24
CA ALA A 21 9.32 17.81 14.87
C ALA A 21 9.56 17.61 13.36
N ALA A 22 10.58 16.84 13.00
CA ALA A 22 10.77 16.38 11.65
C ALA A 22 9.51 15.57 11.31
N SER A 23 8.62 16.12 10.50
CA SER A 23 7.57 15.37 9.83
C SER A 23 8.29 14.35 8.96
N ALA A 24 8.39 13.11 9.43
CA ALA A 24 8.77 11.99 8.59
C ALA A 24 7.65 11.85 7.54
N GLN A 25 7.80 12.54 6.41
CA GLN A 25 7.01 12.26 5.23
C GLN A 25 7.36 10.84 4.82
N ALA A 26 6.37 9.95 4.91
CA ALA A 26 6.46 8.65 4.26
C ALA A 26 6.78 8.94 2.79
N ALA A 27 7.95 8.51 2.33
CA ALA A 27 8.30 8.63 0.94
C ALA A 27 7.23 7.92 0.12
N ASP A 28 6.70 8.57 -0.91
CA ASP A 28 5.75 7.95 -1.81
C ASP A 28 6.39 6.71 -2.42
N VAL A 29 5.78 5.55 -2.15
CA VAL A 29 6.28 4.27 -2.64
C VAL A 29 5.90 4.17 -4.12
N ILE A 30 6.92 4.18 -4.99
CA ILE A 30 6.71 4.08 -6.44
C ILE A 30 6.66 2.60 -6.82
N GLY A 31 5.56 2.18 -7.45
CA GLY A 31 5.38 0.80 -7.93
C GLY A 31 6.19 0.52 -9.19
N ASN A 32 6.75 -0.69 -9.26
CA ASN A 32 7.50 -1.22 -10.40
C ASN A 32 6.79 -2.44 -10.99
N ALA A 33 6.24 -2.32 -12.20
CA ALA A 33 5.48 -3.38 -12.85
C ALA A 33 6.30 -4.67 -13.06
N LYS A 34 7.61 -4.55 -13.39
CA LYS A 34 8.49 -5.71 -13.58
C LYS A 34 8.75 -6.45 -12.26
N ALA A 35 8.93 -5.72 -11.17
CA ALA A 35 9.03 -6.31 -9.85
C ALA A 35 7.70 -6.96 -9.42
N GLY A 36 6.57 -6.32 -9.74
CA GLY A 36 5.24 -6.84 -9.49
C GLY A 36 4.94 -8.16 -10.17
N GLN A 37 5.47 -8.39 -11.39
CA GLN A 37 5.33 -9.67 -12.09
C GLN A 37 5.79 -10.87 -11.25
N GLY A 38 6.87 -10.73 -10.49
CA GLY A 38 7.37 -11.79 -9.61
C GLY A 38 6.56 -11.97 -8.31
N LYS A 39 5.63 -11.06 -8.02
CA LYS A 39 4.87 -11.02 -6.75
C LYS A 39 3.41 -11.46 -6.88
N VAL A 40 2.93 -11.72 -8.09
CA VAL A 40 1.50 -11.99 -8.36
C VAL A 40 1.11 -13.48 -8.32
N ALA A 41 2.02 -14.37 -7.95
CA ALA A 41 1.77 -15.82 -7.93
C ALA A 41 0.50 -16.20 -7.13
N MET A 42 0.27 -15.55 -5.98
CA MET A 42 -0.93 -15.75 -5.16
C MET A 42 -2.20 -15.12 -5.75
N CYS A 43 -2.05 -14.22 -6.71
CA CYS A 43 -3.16 -13.46 -7.29
C CYS A 43 -3.71 -14.14 -8.56
N ILE A 44 -2.80 -14.60 -9.44
CA ILE A 44 -3.16 -15.09 -10.78
C ILE A 44 -4.00 -16.35 -10.76
N GLY A 45 -3.89 -17.18 -9.71
CA GLY A 45 -4.69 -18.41 -9.56
C GLY A 45 -6.18 -18.15 -9.50
N CYS A 46 -6.59 -16.95 -9.12
CA CYS A 46 -7.97 -16.51 -9.10
C CYS A 46 -8.23 -15.37 -10.10
N HIS A 47 -7.46 -14.31 -10.02
CA HIS A 47 -7.63 -13.09 -10.83
C HIS A 47 -7.13 -13.23 -12.28
N GLY A 48 -6.42 -14.30 -12.61
CA GLY A 48 -5.94 -14.60 -13.95
C GLY A 48 -6.86 -15.52 -14.77
N ILE A 49 -7.99 -15.99 -14.21
CA ILE A 49 -8.92 -16.92 -14.84
C ILE A 49 -10.21 -16.19 -15.16
N SER A 50 -10.57 -16.13 -16.44
CA SER A 50 -11.84 -15.53 -16.86
C SER A 50 -13.03 -16.28 -16.25
N GLU A 51 -14.04 -15.53 -15.80
CA GLU A 51 -15.28 -16.05 -15.21
C GLU A 51 -15.10 -16.93 -13.96
N TYR A 52 -13.90 -16.88 -13.32
CA TYR A 52 -13.64 -17.66 -12.12
C TYR A 52 -14.59 -17.26 -10.97
N ARG A 53 -15.10 -18.28 -10.28
CA ARG A 53 -15.93 -18.12 -9.08
C ARG A 53 -15.33 -18.89 -7.92
N THR A 54 -15.24 -18.27 -6.76
CA THR A 54 -14.93 -18.96 -5.51
C THR A 54 -16.17 -19.74 -5.05
N ALA A 55 -15.94 -20.81 -4.28
CA ALA A 55 -17.01 -21.53 -3.59
C ALA A 55 -17.00 -21.27 -2.08
N TYR A 56 -15.90 -20.77 -1.54
CA TYR A 56 -15.70 -20.48 -0.12
C TYR A 56 -14.96 -19.15 0.05
N PRO A 57 -15.27 -18.34 1.08
CA PRO A 57 -16.34 -18.48 2.08
C PRO A 57 -17.75 -18.32 1.51
N GLU A 58 -17.87 -17.79 0.32
CA GLU A 58 -19.12 -17.63 -0.40
C GLU A 58 -18.90 -17.74 -1.92
N VAL A 59 -19.95 -17.96 -2.67
CA VAL A 59 -19.88 -17.97 -4.13
C VAL A 59 -19.72 -16.53 -4.62
N TYR A 60 -18.50 -16.18 -5.03
CA TYR A 60 -18.17 -14.85 -5.48
C TYR A 60 -17.46 -14.87 -6.84
N ARG A 61 -17.86 -13.99 -7.76
CA ARG A 61 -17.20 -13.83 -9.04
C ARG A 61 -15.94 -13.00 -8.86
N VAL A 62 -14.78 -13.61 -9.09
CA VAL A 62 -13.49 -12.97 -8.95
C VAL A 62 -13.26 -11.97 -10.10
N PRO A 63 -12.96 -10.70 -9.82
CA PRO A 63 -12.73 -9.73 -10.87
C PRO A 63 -11.40 -9.96 -11.57
N MET A 64 -11.34 -9.74 -12.88
CA MET A 64 -10.09 -9.56 -13.61
C MET A 64 -9.46 -8.22 -13.25
N LEU A 65 -8.16 -8.18 -13.00
CA LEU A 65 -7.45 -6.98 -12.52
C LEU A 65 -6.68 -6.25 -13.62
N GLY A 66 -6.36 -6.92 -14.73
CA GLY A 66 -5.56 -6.35 -15.81
C GLY A 66 -6.19 -5.08 -16.40
N GLY A 67 -5.38 -4.02 -16.50
CA GLY A 67 -5.80 -2.73 -17.02
C GLY A 67 -6.57 -1.83 -16.03
N GLN A 68 -6.70 -2.25 -14.78
CA GLN A 68 -7.34 -1.44 -13.74
C GLN A 68 -6.42 -0.29 -13.31
N ASN A 69 -7.00 0.80 -12.83
CA ASN A 69 -6.26 1.96 -12.34
C ASN A 69 -5.34 1.59 -11.16
N GLN A 70 -4.06 1.99 -11.24
CA GLN A 70 -3.04 1.65 -10.22
C GLN A 70 -3.42 2.14 -8.83
N ALA A 71 -3.81 3.41 -8.70
CA ALA A 71 -4.16 3.98 -7.39
C ALA A 71 -5.39 3.29 -6.79
N TYR A 72 -6.36 2.88 -7.62
CA TYR A 72 -7.49 2.08 -7.16
C TYR A 72 -7.04 0.72 -6.63
N LEU A 73 -6.14 0.02 -7.34
CA LEU A 73 -5.62 -1.28 -6.91
C LEU A 73 -4.84 -1.17 -5.60
N GLU A 74 -3.98 -0.15 -5.46
CA GLU A 74 -3.25 0.10 -4.21
C GLU A 74 -4.19 0.33 -3.03
N ASN A 75 -5.18 1.20 -3.21
CA ASN A 75 -6.16 1.50 -2.17
C ASN A 75 -7.01 0.26 -1.82
N ALA A 76 -7.39 -0.55 -2.80
CA ALA A 76 -8.12 -1.79 -2.57
C ALA A 76 -7.30 -2.80 -1.76
N LEU A 77 -6.03 -3.03 -2.13
CA LEU A 77 -5.13 -3.94 -1.41
C LEU A 77 -4.87 -3.47 0.02
N ARG A 78 -4.62 -2.16 0.22
CA ARG A 78 -4.49 -1.57 1.56
C ARG A 78 -5.78 -1.69 2.38
N GLY A 79 -6.93 -1.49 1.75
CA GLY A 79 -8.23 -1.65 2.41
C GLY A 79 -8.45 -3.07 2.91
N TYR A 80 -8.13 -4.08 2.10
CA TYR A 80 -8.19 -5.49 2.55
C TYR A 80 -7.18 -5.78 3.66
N LYS A 81 -5.93 -5.30 3.53
CA LYS A 81 -4.90 -5.50 4.55
C LYS A 81 -5.28 -4.90 5.91
N LYS A 82 -5.91 -3.72 5.91
CA LYS A 82 -6.36 -3.04 7.14
C LYS A 82 -7.69 -3.57 7.69
N GLY A 83 -8.46 -4.32 6.90
CA GLY A 83 -9.81 -4.75 7.25
C GLY A 83 -10.91 -3.73 6.93
N ASP A 84 -10.60 -2.63 6.24
CA ASP A 84 -11.59 -1.63 5.78
C ASP A 84 -12.47 -2.21 4.66
N ARG A 85 -11.96 -3.20 3.91
CA ARG A 85 -12.70 -4.01 2.94
C ARG A 85 -12.82 -5.44 3.47
N HIS A 86 -14.04 -5.97 3.42
CA HIS A 86 -14.33 -7.29 3.97
C HIS A 86 -14.40 -8.34 2.87
N PHE A 87 -13.45 -9.23 2.83
CA PHE A 87 -13.44 -10.51 2.13
C PHE A 87 -12.26 -11.34 2.69
N GLU A 88 -12.55 -12.38 3.44
CA GLU A 88 -11.56 -13.12 4.24
C GLU A 88 -10.35 -13.59 3.44
N THR A 89 -10.57 -14.16 2.26
CA THR A 89 -9.48 -14.62 1.38
C THR A 89 -8.55 -13.48 0.99
N MET A 90 -9.11 -12.32 0.61
CA MET A 90 -8.29 -11.15 0.25
C MET A 90 -7.57 -10.56 1.45
N HIS A 91 -8.21 -10.53 2.61
CA HIS A 91 -7.55 -10.08 3.84
C HIS A 91 -6.34 -10.98 4.16
N ALA A 92 -6.50 -12.30 4.12
CA ALA A 92 -5.42 -13.26 4.38
C ALA A 92 -4.24 -13.09 3.40
N ILE A 93 -4.52 -12.93 2.10
CA ILE A 93 -3.49 -12.74 1.07
C ILE A 93 -2.75 -11.43 1.25
N THR A 94 -3.46 -10.34 1.58
CA THR A 94 -2.86 -9.01 1.68
C THR A 94 -2.14 -8.74 3.00
N ALA A 95 -2.42 -9.50 4.05
CA ALA A 95 -1.89 -9.29 5.40
C ALA A 95 -0.35 -9.23 5.45
N SER A 96 0.33 -10.05 4.64
CA SER A 96 1.79 -10.13 4.61
C SER A 96 2.46 -9.16 3.62
N LEU A 97 1.70 -8.47 2.76
CA LEU A 97 2.26 -7.57 1.75
C LEU A 97 2.85 -6.32 2.40
N SER A 98 4.07 -5.94 2.01
CA SER A 98 4.63 -4.63 2.32
C SER A 98 3.97 -3.54 1.45
N ASP A 99 4.18 -2.27 1.78
CA ASP A 99 3.69 -1.16 0.95
C ASP A 99 4.34 -1.17 -0.44
N GLN A 100 5.61 -1.59 -0.54
CA GLN A 100 6.29 -1.76 -1.83
C GLN A 100 5.67 -2.92 -2.63
N ASP A 101 5.30 -4.04 -2.00
CA ASP A 101 4.63 -5.14 -2.70
C ASP A 101 3.28 -4.71 -3.26
N ILE A 102 2.52 -3.96 -2.49
CA ILE A 102 1.23 -3.42 -2.91
C ILE A 102 1.40 -2.50 -4.12
N ALA A 103 2.37 -1.58 -4.09
CA ALA A 103 2.63 -0.66 -5.18
C ALA A 103 3.10 -1.39 -6.45
N ASP A 104 4.00 -2.38 -6.32
CA ASP A 104 4.53 -3.16 -7.44
C ASP A 104 3.44 -4.03 -8.09
N ILE A 105 2.63 -4.72 -7.29
CA ILE A 105 1.50 -5.53 -7.75
C ILE A 105 0.48 -4.66 -8.49
N ALA A 106 0.15 -3.50 -7.93
CA ALA A 106 -0.77 -2.56 -8.55
C ALA A 106 -0.24 -2.03 -9.89
N ALA A 107 1.05 -1.67 -9.95
CA ALA A 107 1.70 -1.23 -11.18
C ALA A 107 1.71 -2.34 -12.24
N TYR A 108 1.96 -3.60 -11.86
CA TYR A 108 1.93 -4.75 -12.76
C TYR A 108 0.55 -4.92 -13.43
N TYR A 109 -0.51 -4.95 -12.64
CA TYR A 109 -1.86 -5.09 -13.21
C TYR A 109 -2.31 -3.87 -13.99
N ALA A 110 -1.96 -2.67 -13.56
CA ALA A 110 -2.29 -1.44 -14.27
C ALA A 110 -1.61 -1.35 -15.65
N ALA A 111 -0.40 -1.90 -15.79
CA ALA A 111 0.34 -1.95 -17.05
C ALA A 111 -0.22 -2.96 -18.06
N GLN A 112 -1.11 -3.87 -17.65
CA GLN A 112 -1.77 -4.81 -18.55
C GLN A 112 -2.87 -4.12 -19.35
N ASN A 113 -3.13 -4.63 -20.53
CA ASN A 113 -4.26 -4.21 -21.37
C ASN A 113 -5.18 -5.40 -21.64
N SER A 114 -6.29 -5.19 -22.32
CA SER A 114 -7.29 -6.23 -22.63
C SER A 114 -6.72 -7.40 -23.45
N SER A 115 -5.60 -7.23 -24.14
CA SER A 115 -4.89 -8.28 -24.87
C SER A 115 -3.72 -8.88 -24.09
N SER A 116 -3.39 -8.34 -22.91
CA SER A 116 -2.37 -8.92 -22.06
C SER A 116 -2.87 -10.25 -21.47
N LYS A 117 -2.02 -11.26 -21.53
CA LYS A 117 -2.33 -12.53 -20.84
C LYS A 117 -2.34 -12.27 -19.34
N SER A 118 -3.40 -12.70 -18.69
CA SER A 118 -3.55 -12.56 -17.24
C SER A 118 -2.57 -13.44 -16.45
N ASN A 119 -1.91 -14.37 -17.15
CA ASN A 119 -0.91 -15.26 -16.58
C ASN A 119 0.43 -15.04 -17.30
N PRO A 120 1.51 -14.66 -16.60
CA PRO A 120 2.82 -14.42 -17.19
C PRO A 120 3.47 -15.67 -17.82
N ASP A 121 2.98 -16.87 -17.50
CA ASP A 121 3.57 -18.14 -17.92
C ASP A 121 2.84 -18.81 -19.12
N LYS A 122 1.97 -18.07 -19.84
CA LYS A 122 1.25 -18.58 -21.03
C LYS A 122 1.51 -17.75 -22.27
#